data_ffc02b7c288c4173b2be2605d83b7259
#
_entry.id   ffc02b7c288c4173b2be2605d83b7259
#
_cell.length_a   1.000
_cell.length_b   1.000
_cell.length_c   1.000
_cell.angle_alpha   90.00
_cell.angle_beta   90.00
_cell.angle_gamma   90.00
#
_symmetry.space_group_name_H-M   'P 1'
#
loop_
_entity.id
_entity.type
_entity.pdbx_description
1 polymer ?
#
loop_
_entity_poly.entity_id
_entity_poly.type
_entity_poly.pdbx_seq_one_letter_code
_entity_poly.pdbx_strand_id
1 'polypeptide(L)'
;MRTSYRLVPPAVLAIGLLLCPAAPASAAATTAGPATVMALTLDEGSCEPLARRFLCSVSYSGAIAPVAIRWFVNGGYIPAYDNKSFVGIGCQPTVRYDIRAVISDATGASVEYHTTPVCRSGNP
;
A
#
# COMPACT_ATOMS: atom_id res chain seq x y z
N MET A 1 65.12 4.29 -60.40
CA MET A 1 64.40 4.63 -59.18
C MET A 1 63.24 3.75 -59.02
N ARG A 2 63.32 3.01 -58.03
CA ARG A 2 62.21 2.04 -57.78
C ARG A 2 61.68 2.25 -56.41
N THR A 3 60.49 2.65 -56.36
CA THR A 3 59.86 2.88 -55.13
C THR A 3 59.08 1.63 -54.78
N SER A 4 59.51 1.01 -53.81
CA SER A 4 58.87 -0.19 -53.34
C SER A 4 57.84 0.24 -52.33
N TYR A 5 56.67 0.04 -52.67
CA TYR A 5 55.65 0.24 -51.75
C TYR A 5 55.39 -1.06 -50.99
N ARG A 6 55.61 -0.97 -49.78
CA ARG A 6 55.28 -2.07 -48.95
C ARG A 6 53.83 -1.92 -48.52
N LEU A 7 53.16 -2.81 -48.95
CA LEU A 7 51.83 -2.95 -48.44
C LEU A 7 51.89 -3.57 -47.07
N VAL A 8 51.45 -2.83 -46.19
CA VAL A 8 51.25 -3.33 -44.89
C VAL A 8 49.86 -3.92 -44.85
N PRO A 9 49.72 -5.10 -44.55
CA PRO A 9 48.40 -5.61 -44.41
C PRO A 9 47.76 -5.04 -43.15
N PRO A 10 46.63 -4.67 -43.25
CA PRO A 10 45.97 -4.22 -42.08
C PRO A 10 45.77 -5.38 -41.13
N ALA A 11 46.23 -5.15 -40.06
CA ALA A 11 46.00 -6.10 -39.02
C ALA A 11 44.56 -6.02 -38.70
N VAL A 12 44.01 -7.03 -39.01
CA VAL A 12 42.67 -7.13 -38.66
C VAL A 12 42.56 -7.52 -37.25
N LEU A 13 42.21 -6.69 -36.61
CA LEU A 13 41.94 -6.95 -35.36
C LEU A 13 40.69 -7.42 -35.20
N ALA A 14 40.62 -8.36 -35.01
CA ALA A 14 39.52 -8.93 -34.73
C ALA A 14 39.23 -8.89 -33.36
N ILE A 15 38.71 -8.29 -33.07
CA ILE A 15 38.35 -8.10 -32.02
C ILE A 15 37.20 -8.61 -31.66
N GLY A 16 37.25 -9.37 -31.38
CA GLY A 16 36.30 -9.95 -30.98
C GLY A 16 35.66 -9.70 -29.79
N LEU A 17 35.26 -9.43 -29.61
CA LEU A 17 34.77 -9.18 -28.81
C LEU A 17 33.88 -9.29 -28.22
N LEU A 18 33.46 -9.65 -27.92
CA LEU A 18 32.90 -9.71 -27.36
C LEU A 18 32.24 -9.81 -26.62
N LEU A 19 31.90 -10.00 -26.19
CA LEU A 19 31.50 -9.94 -25.50
C LEU A 19 30.67 -9.98 -24.88
N CYS A 20 29.93 -10.08 -24.55
CA CYS A 20 29.19 -10.07 -24.07
C CYS A 20 28.52 -10.39 -23.25
N PRO A 21 28.47 -10.72 -22.75
CA PRO A 21 28.18 -11.27 -21.88
C PRO A 21 27.30 -10.97 -20.99
N ALA A 22 27.31 -10.43 -20.72
CA ALA A 22 26.62 -9.85 -19.99
C ALA A 22 25.41 -10.39 -19.56
N ALA A 23 24.84 -10.57 -20.22
CA ALA A 23 23.69 -11.00 -19.99
C ALA A 23 23.33 -11.63 -18.80
N PRO A 24 23.96 -12.32 -18.45
CA PRO A 24 23.69 -13.10 -17.41
C PRO A 24 23.07 -12.47 -16.31
N ALA A 25 23.53 -11.54 -16.09
CA ALA A 25 23.13 -10.96 -14.99
C ALA A 25 21.70 -10.93 -14.83
N SER A 26 21.15 -10.65 -15.79
CA SER A 26 19.79 -10.49 -15.66
C SER A 26 19.11 -11.65 -15.16
N ALA A 27 19.58 -12.64 -15.51
CA ALA A 27 18.88 -13.80 -15.14
C ALA A 27 18.79 -13.89 -13.69
N ALA A 28 19.76 -13.55 -13.13
CA ALA A 28 19.81 -13.73 -11.76
C ALA A 28 18.71 -12.99 -11.13
N ALA A 29 18.49 -11.93 -11.61
CA ALA A 29 17.56 -11.16 -10.97
C ALA A 29 16.25 -11.81 -10.88
N THR A 30 15.97 -12.46 -11.83
CA THR A 30 14.67 -12.96 -11.84
C THR A 30 14.38 -13.93 -10.85
N THR A 31 15.31 -14.52 -10.47
CA THR A 31 15.03 -15.60 -9.67
C THR A 31 14.71 -15.21 -8.37
N ALA A 32 14.89 -14.10 -8.14
CA ALA A 32 14.63 -13.68 -6.89
C ALA A 32 13.30 -14.18 -6.62
N GLY A 33 13.18 -14.98 -5.91
CA GLY A 33 11.98 -15.51 -5.57
C GLY A 33 10.97 -14.47 -5.39
N PRO A 34 9.81 -14.80 -5.37
CA PRO A 34 8.77 -13.95 -5.26
C PRO A 34 8.76 -13.34 -3.93
N ALA A 35 9.18 -12.27 -3.86
CA ALA A 35 9.01 -11.56 -2.69
C ALA A 35 7.54 -11.26 -2.64
N THR A 36 6.89 -11.96 -1.85
CA THR A 36 5.53 -11.66 -1.62
C THR A 36 5.52 -10.44 -0.76
N VAL A 37 5.45 -9.34 -1.36
CA VAL A 37 5.28 -8.12 -0.61
C VAL A 37 3.81 -8.09 -0.26
N MET A 38 3.52 -8.27 0.99
CA MET A 38 2.14 -8.12 1.43
C MET A 38 1.83 -6.64 1.45
N ALA A 39 0.91 -6.23 0.62
CA ALA A 39 0.45 -4.86 0.61
C ALA A 39 -0.57 -4.64 1.72
N LEU A 40 -0.67 -3.43 2.21
CA LEU A 40 -1.68 -3.07 3.19
C LEU A 40 -3.06 -3.39 2.64
N THR A 41 -3.81 -4.16 3.40
CA THR A 41 -5.14 -4.62 3.00
C THR A 41 -6.11 -4.45 4.16
N LEU A 42 -7.30 -3.95 3.86
CA LEU A 42 -8.38 -3.92 4.84
C LEU A 42 -9.01 -5.31 4.85
N ASP A 43 -8.93 -6.00 5.97
CA ASP A 43 -9.48 -7.35 6.09
C ASP A 43 -10.95 -7.33 6.45
N GLU A 44 -11.32 -6.45 7.36
CA GLU A 44 -12.70 -6.37 7.82
C GLU A 44 -12.99 -4.99 8.36
N GLY A 45 -14.18 -4.52 8.14
CA GLY A 45 -14.70 -3.31 8.75
C GLY A 45 -16.17 -3.50 9.07
N SER A 46 -16.60 -2.99 10.21
CA SER A 46 -17.99 -3.07 10.60
C SER A 46 -18.36 -1.91 11.51
N CYS A 47 -19.60 -1.49 11.43
CA CYS A 47 -20.18 -0.55 12.36
C CYS A 47 -21.57 -1.05 12.72
N GLU A 48 -21.72 -1.54 13.92
CA GLU A 48 -22.99 -2.04 14.41
C GLU A 48 -23.78 -0.93 15.06
N PRO A 49 -24.99 -0.63 14.58
CA PRO A 49 -25.81 0.39 15.21
C PRO A 49 -26.48 -0.22 16.45
N LEU A 50 -26.19 0.38 17.57
CA LEU A 50 -26.84 0.08 18.84
C LEU A 50 -27.71 1.27 19.25
N ALA A 51 -28.30 1.18 20.44
CA ALA A 51 -29.11 2.29 20.93
C ALA A 51 -28.23 3.52 21.15
N ARG A 52 -28.46 4.55 20.38
CA ARG A 52 -27.77 5.84 20.47
C ARG A 52 -26.27 5.80 20.30
N ARG A 53 -25.74 4.77 19.70
CA ARG A 53 -24.32 4.71 19.36
C ARG A 53 -24.01 3.63 18.34
N PHE A 54 -22.86 3.74 17.74
CA PHE A 54 -22.31 2.71 16.86
C PHE A 54 -21.10 2.09 17.52
N LEU A 55 -20.96 0.78 17.38
CA LEU A 55 -19.72 0.10 17.69
C LEU A 55 -19.05 -0.22 16.37
N CYS A 56 -17.93 0.42 16.12
CA CYS A 56 -17.20 0.27 14.87
C CYS A 56 -15.85 -0.38 15.08
N SER A 57 -15.46 -1.24 14.17
CA SER A 57 -14.16 -1.89 14.22
C SER A 57 -13.58 -2.04 12.82
N VAL A 58 -12.27 -2.09 12.75
CA VAL A 58 -11.54 -2.35 11.52
C VAL A 58 -10.38 -3.29 11.83
N SER A 59 -10.07 -4.15 10.86
CA SER A 59 -8.88 -4.97 10.92
C SER A 59 -8.16 -4.92 9.59
N TYR A 60 -6.86 -5.09 9.62
CA TYR A 60 -6.01 -4.97 8.45
C TYR A 60 -4.82 -5.88 8.56
N SER A 61 -4.18 -6.12 7.41
CA SER A 61 -2.96 -6.91 7.34
C SER A 61 -2.00 -6.33 6.31
N GLY A 62 -0.77 -6.79 6.32
CA GLY A 62 0.23 -6.35 5.35
C GLY A 62 0.79 -4.96 5.60
N ALA A 63 0.51 -4.36 6.75
CA ALA A 63 0.98 -3.03 7.07
C ALA A 63 2.44 -3.03 7.54
N ILE A 64 3.16 -2.00 7.18
CA ILE A 64 4.52 -1.77 7.66
C ILE A 64 4.46 -0.65 8.69
N ALA A 65 4.89 -0.96 9.90
CA ALA A 65 4.86 0.00 11.00
C ALA A 65 5.77 1.21 10.73
N PRO A 66 5.40 2.37 11.19
CA PRO A 66 4.24 2.65 12.04
C PRO A 66 2.93 2.75 11.25
N VAL A 67 1.86 2.32 11.90
CA VAL A 67 0.53 2.34 11.32
C VAL A 67 -0.31 3.40 12.01
N ALA A 68 -1.09 4.12 11.25
CA ALA A 68 -2.01 5.12 11.78
C ALA A 68 -3.43 4.79 11.37
N ILE A 69 -4.36 4.91 12.31
CA ILE A 69 -5.78 4.77 12.05
C ILE A 69 -6.43 6.10 12.39
N ARG A 70 -7.18 6.65 11.45
CA ARG A 70 -7.87 7.93 11.64
C ARG A 70 -9.35 7.76 11.37
N TRP A 71 -10.16 8.23 12.29
CA TRP A 71 -11.61 8.13 12.19
C TRP A 71 -12.24 9.47 11.85
N PHE A 72 -13.24 9.42 10.99
CA PHE A 72 -13.98 10.59 10.56
C PHE A 72 -15.48 10.30 10.73
N VAL A 73 -16.20 11.23 11.28
CA VAL A 73 -17.65 11.14 11.47
C VAL A 73 -18.26 12.35 10.79
N ASN A 74 -19.14 12.12 9.83
CA ASN A 74 -19.76 13.19 9.04
C ASN A 74 -18.73 14.15 8.44
N GLY A 75 -17.59 13.62 8.00
CA GLY A 75 -16.52 14.41 7.41
C GLY A 75 -15.58 15.06 8.41
N GLY A 76 -15.87 14.97 9.69
CA GLY A 76 -15.04 15.58 10.72
C GLY A 76 -14.05 14.57 11.30
N TYR A 77 -12.80 14.95 11.36
CA TYR A 77 -11.76 14.13 11.97
C TYR A 77 -11.89 14.10 13.49
N ILE A 78 -11.82 12.91 14.08
CA ILE A 78 -11.98 12.72 15.52
C ILE A 78 -10.67 12.25 16.15
N PRO A 79 -9.83 13.14 16.62
CA PRO A 79 -8.53 12.76 17.18
C PRO A 79 -8.61 11.78 18.36
N ALA A 80 -9.70 11.82 19.10
CA ALA A 80 -9.87 10.94 20.25
C ALA A 80 -9.88 9.46 19.87
N TYR A 81 -10.13 9.14 18.60
CA TYR A 81 -10.19 7.76 18.13
C TYR A 81 -8.91 7.34 17.39
N ASP A 82 -7.90 8.18 17.39
CA ASP A 82 -6.66 7.86 16.68
C ASP A 82 -6.06 6.54 17.14
N ASN A 83 -5.64 5.76 16.15
CA ASN A 83 -4.97 4.49 16.34
C ASN A 83 -5.79 3.43 17.09
N LYS A 84 -7.08 3.60 17.14
CA LYS A 84 -7.97 2.61 17.72
C LYS A 84 -8.60 1.78 16.62
N SER A 85 -8.52 0.47 16.77
CA SER A 85 -9.18 -0.44 15.84
C SER A 85 -10.63 -0.69 16.19
N PHE A 86 -11.07 -0.24 17.37
CA PHE A 86 -12.43 -0.39 17.85
C PHE A 86 -12.84 0.90 18.54
N VAL A 87 -13.98 1.45 18.16
CA VAL A 87 -14.47 2.71 18.70
C VAL A 87 -15.97 2.67 18.94
N GLY A 88 -16.41 3.40 19.97
CA GLY A 88 -17.82 3.63 20.21
C GLY A 88 -18.15 5.07 19.85
N ILE A 89 -19.09 5.26 18.94
CA ILE A 89 -19.45 6.59 18.43
C ILE A 89 -20.88 6.90 18.85
N GLY A 90 -21.05 7.95 19.65
CA GLY A 90 -22.37 8.39 20.05
C GLY A 90 -23.13 8.96 18.86
N CYS A 91 -24.43 8.72 18.82
CA CYS A 91 -25.23 9.18 17.70
C CYS A 91 -26.65 9.61 18.13
N GLN A 92 -27.29 10.38 17.28
CA GLN A 92 -28.68 10.81 17.47
C GLN A 92 -29.60 9.79 16.79
N PRO A 93 -30.64 9.30 17.48
CA PRO A 93 -31.56 8.33 16.89
C PRO A 93 -32.14 8.79 15.57
N THR A 94 -32.29 7.85 14.67
CA THR A 94 -32.88 8.02 13.35
C THR A 94 -32.05 8.83 12.35
N VAL A 95 -30.94 9.35 12.78
CA VAL A 95 -30.05 10.12 11.90
C VAL A 95 -29.04 9.19 11.24
N ARG A 96 -28.78 9.42 9.96
CA ARG A 96 -27.76 8.69 9.22
C ARG A 96 -26.41 9.40 9.42
N TYR A 97 -25.40 8.60 9.64
CA TYR A 97 -24.04 9.10 9.84
C TYR A 97 -23.11 8.58 8.75
N ASP A 98 -22.18 9.40 8.34
CA ASP A 98 -21.11 8.99 7.46
C ASP A 98 -19.91 8.68 8.35
N ILE A 99 -19.49 7.42 8.36
CA ILE A 99 -18.38 6.98 9.20
C ILE A 99 -17.29 6.40 8.32
N ARG A 100 -16.07 6.86 8.56
CA ARG A 100 -14.93 6.49 7.74
C ARG A 100 -13.73 6.25 8.63
N ALA A 101 -12.99 5.19 8.35
CA ALA A 101 -11.71 4.91 8.99
C ALA A 101 -10.66 4.80 7.91
N VAL A 102 -9.59 5.56 8.05
CA VAL A 102 -8.46 5.52 7.11
C VAL A 102 -7.28 4.91 7.84
N ILE A 103 -6.74 3.84 7.30
CA ILE A 103 -5.57 3.16 7.84
C ILE A 103 -4.42 3.41 6.88
N SER A 104 -3.32 3.91 7.39
CA SER A 104 -2.13 4.17 6.58
C SER A 104 -0.90 3.58 7.24
N ASP A 105 0.07 3.19 6.45
CA ASP A 105 1.31 2.60 6.97
C ASP A 105 2.54 3.43 6.61
N ALA A 106 3.70 2.93 7.00
CA ALA A 106 4.96 3.65 6.80
C ALA A 106 5.33 3.84 5.33
N THR A 107 4.76 3.06 4.43
CA THR A 107 5.06 3.18 3.01
C THR A 107 4.24 4.28 2.33
N GLY A 108 3.28 4.85 3.05
CA GLY A 108 2.37 5.82 2.46
C GLY A 108 1.13 5.19 1.86
N ALA A 109 1.03 3.88 1.89
CA ALA A 109 -0.17 3.19 1.43
C ALA A 109 -1.31 3.41 2.42
N SER A 110 -2.52 3.46 1.93
CA SER A 110 -3.69 3.60 2.78
C SER A 110 -4.86 2.79 2.26
N VAL A 111 -5.70 2.36 3.17
CA VAL A 111 -6.98 1.70 2.87
C VAL A 111 -8.05 2.36 3.70
N GLU A 112 -9.28 2.27 3.25
CA GLU A 112 -10.37 2.98 3.88
C GLU A 112 -11.57 2.07 4.08
N TYR A 113 -12.16 2.15 5.25
CA TYR A 113 -13.47 1.59 5.53
C TYR A 113 -14.47 2.74 5.58
N HIS A 114 -15.58 2.58 4.89
CA HIS A 114 -16.60 3.62 4.81
C HIS A 114 -17.99 3.00 4.91
N THR A 115 -18.84 3.59 5.73
CA THR A 115 -20.21 3.13 5.90
C THR A 115 -21.12 4.28 6.29
N THR A 116 -22.41 4.11 6.06
CA THR A 116 -23.39 5.15 6.34
C THR A 116 -24.57 4.60 7.15
N PRO A 117 -24.34 4.15 8.37
CA PRO A 117 -25.40 3.57 9.17
C PRO A 117 -26.38 4.59 9.72
N VAL A 118 -27.54 4.11 10.09
CA VAL A 118 -28.57 4.90 10.75
C VAL A 118 -28.58 4.60 12.23
N CYS A 119 -28.57 5.61 13.05
CA CYS A 119 -28.57 5.47 14.50
C CYS A 119 -29.88 4.91 15.01
N ARG A 120 -29.83 3.96 15.91
CA ARG A 120 -31.03 3.37 16.50
C ARG A 120 -31.46 4.14 17.74
N SER A 121 -32.75 4.18 17.95
CA SER A 121 -33.29 4.72 19.18
C SER A 121 -33.21 3.68 20.30
N GLY A 122 -33.44 4.10 21.51
CA GLY A 122 -33.42 3.25 22.68
C GLY A 122 -32.55 3.82 23.77
N ASN A 123 -32.47 3.07 24.86
CA ASN A 123 -31.57 3.45 25.94
C ASN A 123 -30.21 2.87 25.68
N PRO A 124 -29.18 3.63 25.95
CA PRO A 124 -27.82 3.17 25.69
C PRO A 124 -27.42 2.04 26.65
#